data_dccb02937b44820ed5e74633b1a6176b
#
_entry.id   dccb02937b44820ed5e74633b1a6176b
#
_cell.length_a   1.000
_cell.length_b   1.000
_cell.length_c   1.000
_cell.angle_alpha   90.00
_cell.angle_beta   90.00
_cell.angle_gamma   90.00
#
_symmetry.space_group_name_H-M   'P 1'
#
loop_
_entity.id
_entity.type
_entity.pdbx_description
1 polymer ?
#
loop_
_entity_poly.entity_id
_entity_poly.type
_entity_poly.pdbx_seq_one_letter_code
_entity_poly.pdbx_strand_id
1 'polypeptide(L)'
;MLGWCRTTRRHYVRSILSRQALAGYNGNRIQAHGGSVIAVDDTFYWYGENKEFTDGTNGIWTWGVRCYRSKDLYNWEDCGLIIAPEPDDPDSPLNPYKAMMDRPHIIYNRFTKKYVCWMKVMRNDGTQTETVMTADHILGPYQLARKDLRPLGMDAGDFDLVVAPDGKGYYYFERVHT
;
A
#
# COMPACT_ATOMS: atom_id res chain seq x y z
N MET A 1 42.85 -22.44 -11.81
CA MET A 1 41.73 -22.86 -12.68
C MET A 1 40.60 -21.90 -12.52
N LEU A 2 40.40 -21.02 -13.49
CA LEU A 2 39.41 -19.97 -13.49
C LEU A 2 38.07 -20.52 -14.00
N GLY A 3 37.06 -20.60 -13.12
CA GLY A 3 35.73 -21.05 -13.48
C GLY A 3 34.94 -19.88 -14.12
N TRP A 4 34.47 -20.13 -15.32
CA TRP A 4 33.68 -19.20 -16.13
C TRP A 4 32.30 -18.98 -15.55
N CYS A 5 31.99 -17.73 -15.23
CA CYS A 5 30.66 -17.30 -14.93
C CYS A 5 29.83 -17.29 -16.22
N ARG A 6 28.75 -18.10 -16.26
CA ARG A 6 27.82 -18.13 -17.39
C ARG A 6 27.04 -16.84 -17.45
N THR A 7 27.21 -16.11 -18.52
CA THR A 7 26.42 -14.90 -18.86
C THR A 7 24.97 -15.28 -19.10
N THR A 8 24.12 -14.99 -18.15
CA THR A 8 22.67 -14.99 -18.37
C THR A 8 22.31 -13.80 -19.28
N ARG A 9 21.62 -14.09 -20.38
CA ARG A 9 21.13 -13.09 -21.35
C ARG A 9 20.31 -12.04 -20.60
N ARG A 10 20.78 -10.79 -20.60
CA ARG A 10 20.00 -9.65 -20.20
C ARG A 10 18.87 -9.44 -21.21
N HIS A 11 17.66 -9.75 -20.84
CA HIS A 11 16.49 -9.27 -21.56
C HIS A 11 16.39 -7.77 -21.30
N TYR A 12 16.83 -6.98 -22.28
CA TYR A 12 16.55 -5.55 -22.27
C TYR A 12 15.03 -5.37 -22.43
N VAL A 13 14.38 -4.85 -21.40
CA VAL A 13 13.03 -4.36 -21.50
C VAL A 13 13.08 -3.18 -22.49
N ARG A 14 12.53 -3.35 -23.69
CA ARG A 14 12.32 -2.26 -24.63
C ARG A 14 11.36 -1.28 -23.97
N SER A 15 11.87 -0.08 -23.73
CA SER A 15 11.18 1.14 -23.30
C SER A 15 9.69 1.00 -22.96
N ILE A 16 9.35 1.28 -21.71
CA ILE A 16 7.99 1.63 -21.33
C ILE A 16 7.59 2.83 -22.19
N LEU A 17 6.82 2.61 -23.24
CA LEU A 17 6.20 3.68 -24.03
C LEU A 17 5.14 4.35 -23.16
N SER A 18 5.56 5.40 -22.48
CA SER A 18 4.85 6.13 -21.45
C SER A 18 3.78 7.06 -22.03
N ARG A 19 2.68 6.56 -22.48
CA ARG A 19 1.44 7.34 -22.64
C ARG A 19 0.16 6.51 -22.49
N GLN A 20 0.26 5.21 -22.29
CA GLN A 20 -0.90 4.41 -21.88
C GLN A 20 -0.92 4.34 -20.36
N ALA A 21 -2.09 4.57 -19.77
CA ALA A 21 -2.28 4.28 -18.35
C ALA A 21 -1.87 2.82 -18.10
N LEU A 22 -1.09 2.58 -17.04
CA LEU A 22 -0.74 1.22 -16.64
C LEU A 22 -2.04 0.43 -16.46
N ALA A 23 -2.20 -0.60 -17.27
CA ALA A 23 -3.37 -1.46 -17.26
C ALA A 23 -2.99 -2.82 -16.70
N GLY A 24 -3.87 -3.38 -15.87
CA GLY A 24 -3.81 -4.78 -15.48
C GLY A 24 -4.08 -5.71 -16.67
N TYR A 25 -3.98 -6.99 -16.45
CA TYR A 25 -4.17 -8.04 -17.47
C TYR A 25 -5.47 -7.91 -18.29
N ASN A 26 -6.50 -7.30 -17.69
CA ASN A 26 -7.82 -7.10 -18.31
C ASN A 26 -7.96 -5.76 -19.03
N GLY A 27 -6.88 -4.99 -19.20
CA GLY A 27 -6.90 -3.66 -19.81
C GLY A 27 -7.51 -2.55 -18.94
N ASN A 28 -7.93 -2.85 -17.70
CA ASN A 28 -8.42 -1.88 -16.75
C ASN A 28 -7.27 -1.11 -16.11
N ARG A 29 -7.50 0.17 -15.81
CA ARG A 29 -6.54 1.01 -15.11
C ARG A 29 -6.16 0.40 -13.76
N ILE A 30 -4.85 0.36 -13.44
CA ILE A 30 -4.37 -0.03 -12.12
C ILE A 30 -4.75 1.03 -11.09
N GLN A 31 -5.36 0.59 -9.99
CA GLN A 31 -5.82 1.38 -8.85
C GLN A 31 -4.92 1.11 -7.64
N ALA A 32 -3.70 1.66 -7.67
CA ALA A 32 -2.69 1.47 -6.61
C ALA A 32 -1.94 2.78 -6.32
N HIS A 33 -2.68 3.88 -6.13
CA HIS A 33 -2.10 5.18 -5.84
C HIS A 33 -1.46 5.20 -4.44
N GLY A 34 -0.36 5.92 -4.28
CA GLY A 34 0.27 6.21 -2.99
C GLY A 34 0.74 5.00 -2.18
N GLY A 35 0.75 3.81 -2.78
CA GLY A 35 1.19 2.58 -2.15
C GLY A 35 2.61 2.17 -2.53
N SER A 36 2.88 0.87 -2.47
CA SER A 36 4.20 0.31 -2.74
C SER A 36 4.13 -1.07 -3.36
N VAL A 37 5.30 -1.67 -3.61
CA VAL A 37 5.44 -3.05 -4.08
C VAL A 37 6.22 -3.85 -3.04
N ILE A 38 5.71 -5.01 -2.67
CA ILE A 38 6.39 -5.97 -1.79
C ILE A 38 6.61 -7.29 -2.55
N ALA A 39 7.79 -7.89 -2.38
CA ALA A 39 8.06 -9.23 -2.87
C ALA A 39 7.77 -10.26 -1.78
N VAL A 40 6.99 -11.28 -2.11
CA VAL A 40 6.72 -12.43 -1.26
C VAL A 40 7.03 -13.68 -2.08
N ASP A 41 8.05 -14.42 -1.66
CA ASP A 41 8.62 -15.53 -2.42
C ASP A 41 9.02 -15.09 -3.84
N ASP A 42 8.43 -15.67 -4.87
CA ASP A 42 8.69 -15.38 -6.27
C ASP A 42 7.63 -14.47 -6.92
N THR A 43 6.82 -13.79 -6.10
CA THR A 43 5.69 -12.98 -6.55
C THR A 43 5.82 -11.55 -6.02
N PHE A 44 5.58 -10.58 -6.89
CA PHE A 44 5.48 -9.17 -6.54
C PHE A 44 4.02 -8.80 -6.32
N TYR A 45 3.75 -8.02 -5.27
CA TYR A 45 2.43 -7.49 -4.94
C TYR A 45 2.49 -5.97 -4.93
N TRP A 46 1.76 -5.35 -5.86
CA TRP A 46 1.60 -3.90 -5.93
C TRP A 46 0.24 -3.54 -5.33
N TYR A 47 0.26 -2.78 -4.28
CA TYR A 47 -0.94 -2.35 -3.56
C TYR A 47 -0.96 -0.83 -3.40
N GLY A 48 -2.15 -0.28 -3.22
CA GLY A 48 -2.33 1.16 -3.01
C GLY A 48 -3.79 1.53 -2.89
N GLU A 49 -4.01 2.83 -2.76
CA GLU A 49 -5.33 3.41 -2.68
C GLU A 49 -6.15 3.10 -3.94
N ASN A 50 -7.34 2.57 -3.75
CA ASN A 50 -8.30 2.43 -4.84
C ASN A 50 -9.00 3.77 -5.10
N LYS A 51 -8.73 4.38 -6.25
CA LYS A 51 -9.31 5.66 -6.69
C LYS A 51 -10.49 5.47 -7.66
N GLU A 52 -11.02 4.27 -7.80
CA GLU A 52 -12.06 3.94 -8.78
C GLU A 52 -13.31 4.84 -8.65
N PHE A 53 -13.67 5.19 -7.41
CA PHE A 53 -14.84 6.04 -7.13
C PHE A 53 -14.50 7.48 -6.78
N THR A 54 -13.25 7.91 -6.99
CA THR A 54 -12.79 9.28 -6.74
C THR A 54 -12.93 10.10 -7.99
N ASP A 55 -13.83 11.09 -8.01
CA ASP A 55 -14.03 12.00 -9.14
C ASP A 55 -13.54 13.43 -8.88
N GLY A 56 -13.04 13.69 -7.66
CA GLY A 56 -12.55 15.01 -7.23
C GLY A 56 -13.64 15.96 -6.72
N THR A 57 -14.92 15.57 -6.78
CA THR A 57 -16.06 16.42 -6.37
C THR A 57 -16.98 15.77 -5.35
N ASN A 58 -16.96 14.44 -5.27
CA ASN A 58 -17.87 13.65 -4.41
C ASN A 58 -17.38 13.47 -2.97
N GLY A 59 -16.22 14.03 -2.61
CA GLY A 59 -15.65 13.93 -1.27
C GLY A 59 -15.03 12.56 -0.94
N ILE A 60 -15.06 11.61 -1.87
CA ILE A 60 -14.44 10.30 -1.70
C ILE A 60 -12.96 10.39 -2.06
N TRP A 61 -12.08 10.18 -1.09
CA TRP A 61 -10.64 10.16 -1.31
C TRP A 61 -10.15 8.77 -1.73
N THR A 62 -10.63 7.74 -1.06
CA THR A 62 -10.19 6.36 -1.26
C THR A 62 -11.33 5.40 -1.04
N TRP A 63 -11.40 4.33 -1.85
CA TRP A 63 -12.36 3.24 -1.69
C TRP A 63 -11.64 1.95 -1.32
N GLY A 64 -10.91 1.96 -0.19
CA GLY A 64 -10.12 0.84 0.29
C GLY A 64 -8.76 0.68 -0.39
N VAL A 65 -8.06 -0.39 -0.07
CA VAL A 65 -6.75 -0.75 -0.64
C VAL A 65 -6.91 -1.88 -1.63
N ARG A 66 -6.51 -1.66 -2.87
CA ARG A 66 -6.50 -2.67 -3.93
C ARG A 66 -5.10 -3.23 -4.13
N CYS A 67 -5.02 -4.48 -4.52
CA CYS A 67 -3.76 -5.18 -4.74
C CYS A 67 -3.74 -5.87 -6.09
N TYR A 68 -2.54 -5.92 -6.66
CA TYR A 68 -2.23 -6.63 -7.90
C TYR A 68 -1.03 -7.52 -7.67
N ARG A 69 -0.94 -8.65 -8.37
CA ARG A 69 0.22 -9.53 -8.31
C ARG A 69 0.87 -9.70 -9.67
N SER A 70 2.19 -9.92 -9.66
CA SER A 70 2.99 -10.13 -10.87
C SER A 70 4.17 -11.06 -10.59
N LYS A 71 4.62 -11.76 -11.63
CA LYS A 71 5.86 -12.53 -11.64
C LYS A 71 7.02 -11.82 -12.32
N ASP A 72 6.74 -10.76 -13.06
CA ASP A 72 7.71 -10.10 -13.95
C ASP A 72 7.74 -8.57 -13.82
N LEU A 73 6.93 -7.98 -12.93
CA LEU A 73 6.73 -6.53 -12.73
C LEU A 73 6.14 -5.80 -13.96
N TYR A 74 5.72 -6.54 -14.95
CA TYR A 74 5.16 -5.99 -16.19
C TYR A 74 3.70 -6.37 -16.38
N ASN A 75 3.36 -7.65 -16.14
CA ASN A 75 2.03 -8.18 -16.25
C ASN A 75 1.40 -8.28 -14.86
N TRP A 76 0.32 -7.52 -14.61
CA TRP A 76 -0.32 -7.41 -13.31
C TRP A 76 -1.71 -8.01 -13.32
N GLU A 77 -1.94 -9.00 -12.47
CA GLU A 77 -3.23 -9.61 -12.22
C GLU A 77 -3.91 -8.90 -11.03
N ASP A 78 -5.17 -8.51 -11.20
CA ASP A 78 -5.98 -7.86 -10.17
C ASP A 78 -6.40 -8.88 -9.10
N CYS A 79 -6.02 -8.63 -7.85
CA CYS A 79 -6.38 -9.43 -6.67
C CYS A 79 -7.59 -8.85 -5.92
N GLY A 80 -8.17 -7.73 -6.37
CA GLY A 80 -9.27 -7.07 -5.70
C GLY A 80 -8.85 -6.22 -4.51
N LEU A 81 -9.83 -5.87 -3.68
CA LEU A 81 -9.61 -5.14 -2.44
C LEU A 81 -9.05 -6.07 -1.36
N ILE A 82 -7.89 -5.73 -0.81
CA ILE A 82 -7.30 -6.42 0.34
C ILE A 82 -7.71 -5.77 1.67
N ILE A 83 -8.09 -4.50 1.64
CA ILE A 83 -8.73 -3.78 2.74
C ILE A 83 -9.95 -3.09 2.15
N ALA A 84 -11.13 -3.51 2.55
CA ALA A 84 -12.39 -2.93 2.09
C ALA A 84 -12.72 -1.63 2.83
N PRO A 85 -13.46 -0.69 2.21
CA PRO A 85 -14.02 0.46 2.92
C PRO A 85 -15.12 0.03 3.87
N GLU A 86 -15.37 0.84 4.90
CA GLU A 86 -16.40 0.63 5.91
C GLU A 86 -17.38 1.84 5.92
N PRO A 87 -18.22 1.97 4.87
CA PRO A 87 -19.08 3.16 4.71
C PRO A 87 -20.15 3.32 5.79
N ASP A 88 -20.56 2.23 6.42
CA ASP A 88 -21.63 2.20 7.41
C ASP A 88 -21.14 2.49 8.84
N ASP A 89 -19.83 2.46 9.09
CA ASP A 89 -19.22 2.80 10.38
C ASP A 89 -18.65 4.24 10.34
N PRO A 90 -19.31 5.23 10.96
CA PRO A 90 -18.85 6.62 10.94
C PRO A 90 -17.54 6.86 11.69
N ASP A 91 -17.15 5.95 12.60
CA ASP A 91 -15.94 6.05 13.42
C ASP A 91 -14.77 5.25 12.85
N SER A 92 -15.01 4.52 11.76
CA SER A 92 -13.97 3.75 11.10
C SER A 92 -12.93 4.66 10.41
N PRO A 93 -11.64 4.34 10.52
CA PRO A 93 -10.62 4.97 9.71
C PRO A 93 -10.74 4.62 8.21
N LEU A 94 -11.56 3.63 7.87
CA LEU A 94 -11.82 3.16 6.51
C LEU A 94 -13.15 3.71 5.93
N ASN A 95 -13.83 4.61 6.65
CA ASN A 95 -15.04 5.22 6.15
C ASN A 95 -14.73 6.21 5.03
N PRO A 96 -15.16 5.96 3.78
CA PRO A 96 -14.79 6.77 2.62
C PRO A 96 -15.41 8.17 2.62
N TYR A 97 -16.42 8.41 3.46
CA TYR A 97 -17.14 9.68 3.55
C TYR A 97 -16.69 10.54 4.74
N LYS A 98 -15.98 9.96 5.72
CA LYS A 98 -15.60 10.61 6.98
C LYS A 98 -14.10 10.67 7.20
N ALA A 99 -13.34 9.85 6.47
CA ALA A 99 -11.91 9.76 6.59
C ALA A 99 -11.26 9.65 5.21
N MET A 100 -10.13 10.31 5.05
CA MET A 100 -9.29 10.20 3.87
C MET A 100 -8.12 9.26 4.21
N MET A 101 -8.31 7.96 3.98
CA MET A 101 -7.24 6.98 4.11
C MET A 101 -6.26 7.15 2.96
N ASP A 102 -4.98 7.19 3.27
CA ASP A 102 -3.92 7.54 2.35
C ASP A 102 -2.66 6.70 2.62
N ARG A 103 -1.83 6.52 1.60
CA ARG A 103 -0.49 5.90 1.67
C ARG A 103 -0.44 4.56 2.41
N PRO A 104 -1.20 3.52 1.99
CA PRO A 104 -1.05 2.21 2.60
C PRO A 104 0.37 1.70 2.35
N HIS A 105 1.05 1.24 3.41
CA HIS A 105 2.38 0.65 3.33
C HIS A 105 2.42 -0.65 4.12
N ILE A 106 2.80 -1.75 3.46
CA ILE A 106 2.80 -3.10 4.04
C ILE A 106 4.23 -3.59 4.23
N ILE A 107 4.52 -4.04 5.45
CA ILE A 107 5.76 -4.75 5.80
C ILE A 107 5.42 -6.13 6.37
N TYR A 108 6.39 -7.06 6.27
CA TYR A 108 6.27 -8.36 6.94
C TYR A 108 7.05 -8.37 8.24
N ASN A 109 6.36 -8.67 9.34
CA ASN A 109 6.96 -8.85 10.65
C ASN A 109 7.30 -10.34 10.87
N ARG A 110 8.58 -10.69 10.73
CA ARG A 110 9.05 -12.07 10.85
C ARG A 110 8.87 -12.69 12.24
N PHE A 111 8.78 -11.86 13.29
CA PHE A 111 8.64 -12.35 14.68
C PHE A 111 7.18 -12.73 14.97
N THR A 112 6.23 -11.95 14.50
CA THR A 112 4.80 -12.23 14.66
C THR A 112 4.23 -13.02 13.48
N LYS A 113 5.00 -13.17 12.40
CA LYS A 113 4.59 -13.79 11.12
C LYS A 113 3.35 -13.12 10.52
N LYS A 114 3.22 -11.81 10.69
CA LYS A 114 2.09 -11.02 10.20
C LYS A 114 2.55 -10.03 9.13
N TYR A 115 1.70 -9.81 8.14
CA TYR A 115 1.75 -8.61 7.31
C TYR A 115 1.14 -7.46 8.12
N VAL A 116 1.83 -6.33 8.16
CA VAL A 116 1.44 -5.15 8.93
C VAL A 116 1.30 -4.00 7.95
N CYS A 117 0.08 -3.51 7.80
CA CYS A 117 -0.24 -2.38 6.94
C CYS A 117 -0.41 -1.12 7.81
N TRP A 118 0.39 -0.10 7.54
CA TRP A 118 0.21 1.25 8.07
C TRP A 118 -0.47 2.11 7.03
N MET A 119 -1.31 3.03 7.48
CA MET A 119 -2.06 3.96 6.63
C MET A 119 -2.22 5.28 7.35
N LYS A 120 -1.95 6.38 6.65
CA LYS A 120 -2.30 7.71 7.11
C LYS A 120 -3.81 7.90 6.98
N VAL A 121 -4.42 8.50 7.98
CA VAL A 121 -5.83 8.87 7.99
C VAL A 121 -5.98 10.34 8.31
N MET A 122 -6.49 11.09 7.37
CA MET A 122 -6.81 12.50 7.52
C MET A 122 -8.33 12.64 7.75
N ARG A 123 -8.70 13.50 8.68
CA ARG A 123 -10.09 13.79 8.99
C ARG A 123 -10.47 15.23 8.63
N ASN A 124 -11.75 15.50 8.49
CA ASN A 124 -12.26 16.83 8.09
C ASN A 124 -11.93 17.95 9.07
N ASP A 125 -11.59 17.62 10.31
CA ASP A 125 -11.14 18.57 11.34
C ASP A 125 -9.63 18.93 11.23
N GLY A 126 -8.94 18.40 10.22
CA GLY A 126 -7.52 18.61 10.00
C GLY A 126 -6.61 17.62 10.75
N THR A 127 -7.17 16.76 11.60
CA THR A 127 -6.41 15.73 12.31
C THR A 127 -5.79 14.73 11.34
N GLN A 128 -4.51 14.40 11.54
CA GLN A 128 -3.80 13.39 10.76
C GLN A 128 -3.17 12.36 11.71
N THR A 129 -3.61 11.12 11.59
CA THR A 129 -3.17 10.01 12.45
C THR A 129 -2.82 8.79 11.62
N GLU A 130 -2.14 7.84 12.26
CA GLU A 130 -1.85 6.55 11.64
C GLU A 130 -2.83 5.48 12.11
N THR A 131 -3.17 4.60 11.19
CA THR A 131 -3.93 3.37 11.44
C THR A 131 -3.09 2.17 11.05
N VAL A 132 -3.11 1.13 11.88
CA VAL A 132 -2.37 -0.10 11.65
C VAL A 132 -3.33 -1.28 11.58
N MET A 133 -3.21 -2.04 10.51
CA MET A 133 -3.93 -3.30 10.33
C MET A 133 -2.97 -4.46 10.16
N THR A 134 -3.40 -5.68 10.50
CA THR A 134 -2.56 -6.88 10.38
C THR A 134 -3.31 -8.02 9.72
N ALA A 135 -2.57 -8.87 9.00
CA ALA A 135 -3.10 -10.07 8.37
C ALA A 135 -2.09 -11.23 8.42
N ASP A 136 -2.56 -12.46 8.28
CA ASP A 136 -1.72 -13.65 8.14
C ASP A 136 -1.19 -13.82 6.71
N HIS A 137 -1.91 -13.28 5.73
CA HIS A 137 -1.55 -13.33 4.31
C HIS A 137 -1.48 -11.93 3.72
N ILE A 138 -0.64 -11.74 2.70
CA ILE A 138 -0.48 -10.45 2.01
C ILE A 138 -1.81 -9.95 1.43
N LEU A 139 -2.69 -10.83 0.98
CA LEU A 139 -4.01 -10.50 0.44
C LEU A 139 -5.10 -10.40 1.52
N GLY A 140 -4.75 -10.48 2.80
CA GLY A 140 -5.69 -10.37 3.90
C GLY A 140 -6.34 -11.71 4.34
N PRO A 141 -7.44 -11.66 5.08
CA PRO A 141 -8.14 -10.44 5.54
C PRO A 141 -7.33 -9.66 6.57
N TYR A 142 -7.29 -8.34 6.39
CA TYR A 142 -6.66 -7.44 7.35
C TYR A 142 -7.62 -7.07 8.48
N GLN A 143 -7.11 -7.07 9.71
CA GLN A 143 -7.85 -6.73 10.92
C GLN A 143 -7.25 -5.48 11.56
N LEU A 144 -8.09 -4.60 12.07
CA LEU A 144 -7.67 -3.40 12.78
C LEU A 144 -6.88 -3.76 14.04
N ALA A 145 -5.64 -3.33 14.11
CA ALA A 145 -4.78 -3.51 15.27
C ALA A 145 -4.69 -2.24 16.13
N ARG A 146 -4.59 -1.08 15.51
CA ARG A 146 -4.54 0.23 16.16
C ARG A 146 -5.11 1.30 15.24
N LYS A 147 -5.75 2.31 15.82
CA LYS A 147 -6.18 3.55 15.12
C LYS A 147 -5.79 4.77 15.93
N ASP A 148 -5.86 5.92 15.30
CA ASP A 148 -5.63 7.23 15.90
C ASP A 148 -4.23 7.36 16.55
N LEU A 149 -3.23 6.69 15.97
CA LEU A 149 -1.86 6.77 16.44
C LEU A 149 -1.24 8.11 16.06
N ARG A 150 -0.55 8.72 17.02
CA ARG A 150 0.26 9.93 16.84
C ARG A 150 1.71 9.61 17.18
N PRO A 151 2.56 9.35 16.17
CA PRO A 151 3.98 9.06 16.41
C PRO A 151 4.63 10.19 17.16
N LEU A 152 5.29 9.88 18.29
CA LEU A 152 5.89 10.87 19.20
C LEU A 152 4.91 11.96 19.69
N GLY A 153 3.60 11.69 19.68
CA GLY A 153 2.56 12.65 20.07
C GLY A 153 2.25 13.71 19.01
N MET A 154 2.75 13.56 17.79
CA MET A 154 2.59 14.51 16.69
C MET A 154 1.61 14.00 15.64
N ASP A 155 0.96 14.91 14.92
CA ASP A 155 0.28 14.58 13.69
C ASP A 155 1.32 14.20 12.63
N ALA A 156 1.08 13.09 11.94
CA ALA A 156 1.98 12.53 10.95
C ALA A 156 1.46 12.77 9.53
N GLY A 157 2.33 13.30 8.69
CA GLY A 157 2.09 13.49 7.28
C GLY A 157 2.45 12.25 6.46
N ASP A 158 3.10 12.49 5.34
CA ASP A 158 3.59 11.42 4.48
C ASP A 158 4.66 10.59 5.19
N PHE A 159 4.70 9.31 4.92
CA PHE A 159 5.60 8.40 5.60
C PHE A 159 6.12 7.28 4.69
N ASP A 160 7.13 6.60 5.17
CA ASP A 160 7.65 5.36 4.61
C ASP A 160 8.03 4.37 5.73
N LEU A 161 8.00 3.08 5.41
CA LEU A 161 8.36 1.98 6.29
C LEU A 161 9.48 1.14 5.69
N VAL A 162 10.45 0.82 6.51
CA VAL A 162 11.56 -0.05 6.12
C VAL A 162 11.79 -1.11 7.19
N VAL A 163 12.09 -2.33 6.79
CA VAL A 163 12.53 -3.40 7.70
C VAL A 163 14.02 -3.64 7.48
N ALA A 164 14.81 -3.41 8.52
CA ALA A 164 16.25 -3.66 8.49
C ALA A 164 16.57 -5.17 8.52
N PRO A 165 17.79 -5.59 8.15
CA PRO A 165 18.17 -7.01 8.15
C PRO A 165 18.05 -7.69 9.51
N ASP A 166 18.15 -6.94 10.61
CA ASP A 166 17.94 -7.46 11.98
C ASP A 166 16.44 -7.67 12.33
N GLY A 167 15.53 -7.24 11.43
CA GLY A 167 14.08 -7.36 11.57
C GLY A 167 13.40 -6.20 12.28
N LYS A 168 14.14 -5.15 12.65
CA LYS A 168 13.54 -3.93 13.17
C LYS A 168 12.84 -3.16 12.07
N GLY A 169 11.60 -2.71 12.33
CA GLY A 169 10.88 -1.77 11.50
C GLY A 169 11.29 -0.34 11.83
N TYR A 170 11.49 0.46 10.81
CA TYR A 170 11.73 1.89 10.92
C TYR A 170 10.60 2.63 10.23
N TYR A 171 10.09 3.65 10.91
CA TYR A 171 9.03 4.53 10.43
C TYR A 171 9.61 5.93 10.26
N TYR A 172 9.60 6.43 9.04
CA TYR A 172 10.04 7.78 8.67
C TYR A 172 8.80 8.58 8.28
N PHE A 173 8.58 9.71 8.91
CA PHE A 173 7.39 10.50 8.62
C PHE A 173 7.67 12.00 8.62
N GLU A 174 6.87 12.70 7.85
CA GLU A 174 6.84 14.16 7.86
C GLU A 174 5.97 14.63 9.02
N ARG A 175 6.48 15.59 9.79
CA ARG A 175 5.68 16.25 10.82
C ARG A 175 4.78 17.28 10.17
N VAL A 176 3.46 17.15 10.40
CA VAL A 176 2.50 18.19 10.01
C VAL A 176 2.53 19.29 11.06
N HIS A 177 2.81 20.50 10.64
CA HIS A 177 2.67 21.68 11.46
C HIS A 177 1.21 22.16 11.41
N THR A 178 0.49 21.96 12.47
CA THR A 178 -0.82 22.58 12.71
C THR A 178 -0.64 23.94 13.37
#